data_16493630a18ede29f3f30fca14b5601e
#
_entry.id   16493630a18ede29f3f30fca14b5601e
#
_cell.length_a   1.000
_cell.length_b   1.000
_cell.length_c   1.000
_cell.angle_alpha   90.00
_cell.angle_beta   90.00
_cell.angle_gamma   90.00
#
_symmetry.space_group_name_H-M   'P 1'
#
loop_
_entity.id
_entity.type
_entity.pdbx_description
1 polymer ?
#
loop_
_entity_poly.entity_id
_entity_poly.type
_entity_poly.pdbx_seq_one_letter_code
_entity_poly.pdbx_strand_id
1 'polypeptide(L)'
;PDLPEGIRSTVAEPHPFLSDQAVREALSMAIDRELLVEIGYGKAGKPTCDLVPAPDNYAAKNTGCFTQDIEGAKAMLDDAGWVEGGDGVRAKDGVRLSILYQTSVNAVRQDFQALIKQWWDEIGVETELRAIDGSVFFGGDPGSPDTFQRFYADVEMYANTFNGTDPQAYLAAYRCG
;
A
#
# COMPACT_ATOMS: atom_id res chain seq x y z
N PRO A 1 13.07 7.51 12.36
CA PRO A 1 13.19 8.00 13.74
C PRO A 1 12.23 7.23 14.62
N ASP A 2 12.69 6.82 15.81
CA ASP A 2 11.83 6.18 16.79
C ASP A 2 10.81 7.20 17.30
N LEU A 3 9.59 7.10 16.80
CA LEU A 3 8.49 7.93 17.29
C LEU A 3 8.18 7.54 18.75
N PRO A 4 7.84 8.50 19.62
CA PRO A 4 7.41 8.19 20.97
C PRO A 4 6.27 7.17 20.97
N GLU A 5 6.26 6.28 21.96
CA GLU A 5 5.28 5.21 22.06
C GLU A 5 3.85 5.75 21.94
N GLY A 6 3.10 5.23 20.98
CA GLY A 6 1.71 5.65 20.70
C GLY A 6 1.54 6.82 19.74
N ILE A 7 2.63 7.44 19.26
CA ILE A 7 2.55 8.48 18.24
C ILE A 7 2.82 7.85 16.88
N ARG A 8 1.86 7.98 15.98
CA ARG A 8 1.99 7.64 14.55
C ARG A 8 2.55 8.84 13.78
N SER A 9 2.87 8.64 12.51
CA SER A 9 3.21 9.75 11.62
C SER A 9 2.16 10.86 11.75
N THR A 10 2.62 12.06 12.02
CA THR A 10 1.78 13.25 12.14
C THR A 10 2.20 14.26 11.08
N VAL A 11 1.44 15.34 10.93
CA VAL A 11 1.83 16.44 10.03
C VAL A 11 3.18 17.03 10.43
N ALA A 12 3.52 16.97 11.72
CA ALA A 12 4.81 17.44 12.23
C ALA A 12 5.96 16.46 11.98
N GLU A 13 5.62 15.16 11.84
CA GLU A 13 6.57 14.08 11.59
C GLU A 13 6.08 13.22 10.41
N PRO A 14 6.23 13.71 9.18
CA PRO A 14 5.76 12.99 7.99
C PRO A 14 6.58 11.73 7.78
N HIS A 15 5.94 10.72 7.17
CA HIS A 15 6.62 9.50 6.80
C HIS A 15 7.82 9.81 5.88
N PRO A 16 9.00 9.20 6.11
CA PRO A 16 10.25 9.61 5.46
C PRO A 16 10.22 9.55 3.92
N PHE A 17 9.41 8.68 3.33
CA PHE A 17 9.28 8.57 1.88
C PHE A 17 7.81 8.49 1.39
N LEU A 18 6.88 7.91 2.14
CA LEU A 18 5.47 7.87 1.71
C LEU A 18 4.75 9.23 1.81
N SER A 19 5.36 10.24 2.43
CA SER A 19 4.91 11.62 2.34
C SER A 19 5.14 12.22 0.95
N ASP A 20 6.12 11.70 0.18
CA ASP A 20 6.35 12.08 -1.21
C ASP A 20 5.25 11.47 -2.11
N GLN A 21 4.53 12.34 -2.83
CA GLN A 21 3.45 11.90 -3.71
C GLN A 21 3.97 11.05 -4.86
N ALA A 22 5.14 11.37 -5.42
CA ALA A 22 5.73 10.63 -6.52
C ALA A 22 6.01 9.17 -6.13
N VAL A 23 6.46 8.92 -4.89
CA VAL A 23 6.66 7.56 -4.38
C VAL A 23 5.34 6.78 -4.34
N ARG A 24 4.27 7.39 -3.79
CA ARG A 24 2.96 6.72 -3.72
C ARG A 24 2.38 6.42 -5.10
N GLU A 25 2.53 7.34 -6.05
CA GLU A 25 2.07 7.16 -7.43
C GLU A 25 2.89 6.09 -8.14
N ALA A 26 4.21 6.12 -8.05
CA ALA A 26 5.09 5.10 -8.64
C ALA A 26 4.80 3.69 -8.11
N LEU A 27 4.64 3.53 -6.80
CA LEU A 27 4.22 2.26 -6.19
C LEU A 27 2.89 1.77 -6.76
N SER A 28 1.94 2.66 -7.00
CA SER A 28 0.64 2.34 -7.58
C SER A 28 0.72 1.98 -9.06
N MET A 29 1.53 2.71 -9.85
CA MET A 29 1.74 2.47 -11.28
C MET A 29 2.40 1.12 -11.56
N ALA A 30 3.26 0.67 -10.65
CA ALA A 30 3.97 -0.61 -10.79
C ALA A 30 3.07 -1.84 -10.61
N ILE A 31 1.82 -1.71 -10.15
CA ILE A 31 0.94 -2.85 -9.83
C ILE A 31 0.05 -3.22 -11.02
N ASP A 32 0.14 -4.47 -11.48
CA ASP A 32 -0.82 -5.08 -12.41
C ASP A 32 -2.04 -5.59 -11.63
N ARG A 33 -3.08 -4.77 -11.59
CA ARG A 33 -4.31 -5.09 -10.85
C ARG A 33 -5.18 -6.12 -11.54
N GLU A 34 -5.12 -6.21 -12.86
CA GLU A 34 -5.88 -7.21 -13.61
C GLU A 34 -5.32 -8.60 -13.34
N LEU A 35 -3.99 -8.75 -13.35
CA LEU A 35 -3.32 -10.00 -13.02
C LEU A 35 -3.61 -10.43 -11.57
N LEU A 36 -3.56 -9.50 -10.61
CA LEU A 36 -3.91 -9.80 -9.22
C LEU A 36 -5.35 -10.31 -9.09
N VAL A 37 -6.29 -9.67 -9.79
CA VAL A 37 -7.70 -10.11 -9.77
C VAL A 37 -7.83 -11.48 -10.40
N GLU A 38 -7.18 -11.75 -11.53
CA GLU A 38 -7.23 -13.04 -12.21
C GLU A 38 -6.72 -14.17 -11.31
N ILE A 39 -5.58 -13.97 -10.65
CA ILE A 39 -4.97 -14.99 -9.77
C ILE A 39 -5.78 -15.19 -8.49
N GLY A 40 -6.22 -14.11 -7.85
CA GLY A 40 -6.84 -14.20 -6.52
C GLY A 40 -8.33 -14.49 -6.54
N TYR A 41 -9.04 -13.99 -7.54
CA TYR A 41 -10.51 -13.99 -7.57
C TYR A 41 -11.11 -14.48 -8.89
N GLY A 42 -10.32 -14.57 -9.95
CA GLY A 42 -10.78 -14.95 -11.27
C GLY A 42 -11.97 -14.11 -11.73
N LYS A 43 -12.99 -14.76 -12.27
CA LYS A 43 -14.20 -14.08 -12.78
C LYS A 43 -15.08 -13.44 -11.69
N ALA A 44 -14.84 -13.74 -10.42
CA ALA A 44 -15.60 -13.15 -9.31
C ALA A 44 -15.04 -11.79 -8.89
N GLY A 45 -13.79 -11.49 -9.25
CA GLY A 45 -13.14 -10.23 -8.95
C GLY A 45 -13.33 -9.19 -10.04
N LYS A 46 -13.13 -7.93 -9.68
CA LYS A 46 -13.07 -6.80 -10.60
C LYS A 46 -12.06 -5.79 -10.09
N PRO A 47 -11.08 -5.36 -10.90
CA PRO A 47 -10.16 -4.32 -10.49
C PRO A 47 -10.87 -2.99 -10.34
N THR A 48 -10.37 -2.13 -9.45
CA THR A 48 -10.86 -0.77 -9.26
C THR A 48 -9.72 0.17 -8.89
N CYS A 49 -9.83 1.43 -9.33
CA CYS A 49 -9.00 2.54 -8.88
C CYS A 49 -9.75 3.43 -7.88
N ASP A 50 -11.00 3.09 -7.58
CA ASP A 50 -11.83 3.89 -6.69
C ASP A 50 -11.75 3.35 -5.26
N LEU A 51 -11.57 4.22 -4.29
CA LEU A 51 -11.66 3.90 -2.87
C LEU A 51 -13.08 3.44 -2.50
N VAL A 52 -14.09 3.98 -3.17
CA VAL A 52 -15.50 3.58 -3.05
C VAL A 52 -15.96 3.06 -4.44
N PRO A 53 -15.82 1.76 -4.72
CA PRO A 53 -16.14 1.20 -6.04
C PRO A 53 -17.63 1.00 -6.29
N ALA A 54 -18.46 1.02 -5.26
CA ALA A 54 -19.91 0.80 -5.32
C ALA A 54 -20.61 1.52 -4.15
N PRO A 55 -21.91 1.87 -4.31
CA PRO A 55 -22.69 1.83 -5.55
C PRO A 55 -22.26 2.90 -6.57
N ASP A 56 -22.64 2.73 -7.83
CA ASP A 56 -22.17 3.54 -8.96
C ASP A 56 -22.33 5.06 -8.81
N ASN A 57 -23.29 5.52 -8.03
CA ASN A 57 -23.51 6.94 -7.76
C ASN A 57 -22.45 7.57 -6.84
N TYR A 58 -21.65 6.76 -6.14
CA TYR A 58 -20.54 7.20 -5.31
C TYR A 58 -19.18 6.88 -5.93
N ALA A 59 -19.14 5.99 -6.93
CA ALA A 59 -17.90 5.63 -7.60
C ALA A 59 -17.39 6.77 -8.48
N ALA A 60 -16.13 7.13 -8.32
CA ALA A 60 -15.47 8.17 -9.12
C ALA A 60 -15.23 7.73 -10.57
N LYS A 61 -15.29 6.41 -10.84
CA LYS A 61 -15.03 5.79 -12.15
C LYS A 61 -13.61 6.10 -12.66
N ASN A 62 -12.66 6.17 -11.74
CA ASN A 62 -11.27 6.34 -12.08
C ASN A 62 -10.72 5.06 -12.73
N THR A 63 -10.00 5.23 -13.84
CA THR A 63 -9.39 4.13 -14.60
C THR A 63 -7.87 4.26 -14.72
N GLY A 64 -7.29 5.31 -14.16
CA GLY A 64 -5.88 5.65 -14.33
C GLY A 64 -4.88 4.64 -13.74
N CYS A 65 -5.35 3.72 -12.90
CA CYS A 65 -4.50 2.70 -12.30
C CYS A 65 -4.63 1.30 -12.96
N PHE A 66 -5.38 1.14 -14.03
CA PHE A 66 -5.58 -0.18 -14.64
C PHE A 66 -4.40 -0.65 -15.48
N THR A 67 -3.65 0.28 -16.06
CA THR A 67 -2.48 -0.06 -16.85
C THR A 67 -1.24 -0.04 -15.96
N GLN A 68 -0.56 -1.18 -15.86
CA GLN A 68 0.77 -1.24 -15.25
C GLN A 68 1.76 -0.43 -16.08
N ASP A 69 2.56 0.41 -15.45
CA ASP A 69 3.59 1.22 -16.10
C ASP A 69 4.87 1.26 -15.26
N ILE A 70 5.69 0.24 -15.41
CA ILE A 70 6.98 0.11 -14.70
C ILE A 70 7.96 1.22 -15.13
N GLU A 71 8.05 1.51 -16.42
CA GLU A 71 8.99 2.53 -16.92
C GLU A 71 8.55 3.94 -16.52
N GLY A 72 7.24 4.22 -16.55
CA GLY A 72 6.70 5.48 -16.04
C GLY A 72 6.93 5.64 -14.53
N ALA A 73 6.81 4.56 -13.76
CA ALA A 73 7.10 4.57 -12.33
C ALA A 73 8.58 4.86 -12.04
N LYS A 74 9.51 4.26 -12.77
CA LYS A 74 10.96 4.56 -12.68
C LYS A 74 11.25 6.01 -13.00
N ALA A 75 10.72 6.50 -14.13
CA ALA A 75 10.92 7.89 -14.54
C ALA A 75 10.39 8.89 -13.50
N MET A 76 9.21 8.59 -12.92
CA MET A 76 8.64 9.44 -11.86
C MET A 76 9.51 9.48 -10.60
N LEU A 77 10.11 8.36 -10.21
CA LEU A 77 11.03 8.31 -9.08
C LEU A 77 12.35 9.06 -9.40
N ASP A 78 12.88 8.93 -10.63
CA ASP A 78 14.05 9.66 -11.07
C ASP A 78 13.81 11.18 -11.05
N ASP A 79 12.69 11.65 -11.61
CA ASP A 79 12.30 13.06 -11.64
C ASP A 79 12.10 13.63 -10.22
N ALA A 80 11.64 12.80 -9.29
CA ALA A 80 11.50 13.17 -7.89
C ALA A 80 12.83 13.11 -7.10
N GLY A 81 13.93 12.69 -7.73
CA GLY A 81 15.27 12.64 -7.13
C GLY A 81 15.56 11.38 -6.32
N TRP A 82 14.79 10.32 -6.48
CA TRP A 82 15.05 8.99 -5.92
C TRP A 82 16.01 8.22 -6.82
N VAL A 83 17.30 8.28 -6.52
CA VAL A 83 18.37 7.73 -7.35
C VAL A 83 18.63 6.27 -7.00
N GLU A 84 18.69 5.40 -8.01
CA GLU A 84 19.04 4.00 -7.84
C GLU A 84 20.50 3.83 -7.43
N GLY A 85 20.72 3.08 -6.36
CA GLY A 85 22.05 2.75 -5.86
C GLY A 85 22.70 1.58 -6.59
N GLY A 86 23.97 1.31 -6.28
CA GLY A 86 24.71 0.19 -6.87
C GLY A 86 24.17 -1.20 -6.49
N ASP A 87 23.28 -1.27 -5.53
CA ASP A 87 22.56 -2.47 -5.08
C ASP A 87 21.14 -2.59 -5.66
N GLY A 88 20.77 -1.66 -6.56
CA GLY A 88 19.47 -1.65 -7.23
C GLY A 88 18.36 -1.00 -6.42
N VAL A 89 18.64 -0.49 -5.21
CA VAL A 89 17.62 0.18 -4.38
C VAL A 89 17.79 1.68 -4.43
N ARG A 90 16.68 2.39 -4.55
CA ARG A 90 16.64 3.85 -4.63
C ARG A 90 16.79 4.51 -3.26
N ALA A 91 17.44 5.66 -3.27
CA ALA A 91 17.57 6.52 -2.10
C ALA A 91 17.52 8.00 -2.46
N LYS A 92 17.10 8.84 -1.53
CA LYS A 92 17.08 10.29 -1.63
C LYS A 92 17.43 10.90 -0.28
N ASP A 93 18.38 11.83 -0.24
CA ASP A 93 18.83 12.53 0.98
C ASP A 93 19.21 11.59 2.13
N GLY A 94 19.79 10.43 1.80
CA GLY A 94 20.18 9.40 2.77
C GLY A 94 19.04 8.49 3.23
N VAL A 95 17.82 8.72 2.77
CA VAL A 95 16.66 7.84 3.03
C VAL A 95 16.56 6.80 1.92
N ARG A 96 16.56 5.53 2.30
CA ARG A 96 16.44 4.38 1.41
C ARG A 96 14.95 4.07 1.19
N LEU A 97 14.55 3.72 -0.04
CA LEU A 97 13.22 3.17 -0.32
C LEU A 97 13.16 1.71 0.12
N SER A 98 12.88 1.49 1.39
CA SER A 98 12.72 0.17 1.99
C SER A 98 11.38 0.12 2.72
N ILE A 99 10.49 -0.78 2.27
CA ILE A 99 9.10 -0.89 2.72
C ILE A 99 8.92 -2.16 3.54
N LEU A 100 8.34 -2.04 4.72
CA LEU A 100 7.74 -3.14 5.45
C LEU A 100 6.28 -3.30 5.01
N TYR A 101 5.99 -4.37 4.26
CA TYR A 101 4.67 -4.67 3.73
C TYR A 101 4.01 -5.82 4.49
N GLN A 102 2.98 -5.51 5.26
CA GLN A 102 2.33 -6.44 6.19
C GLN A 102 0.93 -6.85 5.72
N THR A 103 0.55 -8.09 5.98
CA THR A 103 -0.83 -8.60 5.84
C THR A 103 -1.11 -9.70 6.85
N SER A 104 -2.37 -10.14 6.94
CA SER A 104 -2.69 -11.36 7.69
C SER A 104 -2.37 -12.60 6.88
N VAL A 105 -2.05 -13.72 7.57
CA VAL A 105 -1.85 -15.04 6.94
C VAL A 105 -3.11 -15.43 6.15
N ASN A 106 -2.96 -15.43 4.83
CA ASN A 106 -3.99 -15.80 3.86
C ASN A 106 -3.30 -16.06 2.51
N ALA A 107 -3.53 -17.19 1.88
CA ALA A 107 -2.81 -17.61 0.67
C ALA A 107 -2.92 -16.55 -0.45
N VAL A 108 -4.12 -16.07 -0.76
CA VAL A 108 -4.33 -15.04 -1.81
C VAL A 108 -3.55 -13.77 -1.52
N ARG A 109 -3.54 -13.30 -0.27
CA ARG A 109 -2.80 -12.07 0.10
C ARG A 109 -1.30 -12.27 0.04
N GLN A 110 -0.80 -13.45 0.42
CA GLN A 110 0.62 -13.76 0.34
C GLN A 110 1.10 -13.85 -1.12
N ASP A 111 0.27 -14.43 -2.02
CA ASP A 111 0.55 -14.43 -3.46
C ASP A 111 0.57 -13.00 -4.01
N PHE A 112 -0.37 -12.15 -3.60
CA PHE A 112 -0.37 -10.72 -3.97
C PHE A 112 0.86 -9.98 -3.48
N GLN A 113 1.25 -10.20 -2.21
CA GLN A 113 2.47 -9.60 -1.67
C GLN A 113 3.71 -10.00 -2.47
N ALA A 114 3.82 -11.29 -2.84
CA ALA A 114 4.97 -11.79 -3.60
C ALA A 114 5.07 -11.14 -4.99
N LEU A 115 3.94 -11.01 -5.70
CA LEU A 115 3.90 -10.33 -7.01
C LEU A 115 4.19 -8.83 -6.89
N ILE A 116 3.54 -8.15 -5.96
CA ILE A 116 3.74 -6.72 -5.75
C ILE A 116 5.19 -6.43 -5.38
N LYS A 117 5.80 -7.28 -4.52
CA LYS A 117 7.22 -7.16 -4.21
C LYS A 117 8.09 -7.24 -5.47
N GLN A 118 7.84 -8.20 -6.38
CA GLN A 118 8.60 -8.31 -7.61
C GLN A 118 8.53 -7.03 -8.44
N TRP A 119 7.34 -6.46 -8.62
CA TRP A 119 7.17 -5.21 -9.36
C TRP A 119 7.81 -4.01 -8.66
N TRP A 120 7.76 -3.96 -7.33
CA TRP A 120 8.43 -2.90 -6.58
C TRP A 120 9.95 -3.05 -6.59
N ASP A 121 10.48 -4.28 -6.56
CA ASP A 121 11.91 -4.54 -6.77
C ASP A 121 12.37 -4.03 -8.16
N GLU A 122 11.53 -4.19 -9.22
CA GLU A 122 11.84 -3.69 -10.57
C GLU A 122 11.96 -2.15 -10.65
N ILE A 123 11.25 -1.43 -9.81
CA ILE A 123 11.33 0.04 -9.73
C ILE A 123 12.32 0.55 -8.68
N GLY A 124 13.12 -0.35 -8.09
CA GLY A 124 14.17 -0.01 -7.12
C GLY A 124 13.67 0.21 -5.69
N VAL A 125 12.58 -0.45 -5.30
CA VAL A 125 12.03 -0.41 -3.95
C VAL A 125 12.27 -1.74 -3.24
N GLU A 126 13.09 -1.74 -2.19
CA GLU A 126 13.29 -2.91 -1.33
C GLU A 126 12.02 -3.20 -0.53
N THR A 127 11.61 -4.46 -0.45
CA THR A 127 10.37 -4.80 0.25
C THR A 127 10.56 -6.01 1.17
N GLU A 128 10.35 -5.80 2.46
CA GLU A 128 10.22 -6.87 3.45
C GLU A 128 8.74 -7.29 3.55
N LEU A 129 8.47 -8.58 3.37
CA LEU A 129 7.12 -9.14 3.49
C LEU A 129 6.90 -9.70 4.89
N ARG A 130 5.77 -9.36 5.50
CA ARG A 130 5.36 -9.91 6.78
C ARG A 130 3.92 -10.41 6.72
N ALA A 131 3.71 -11.67 7.12
CA ALA A 131 2.38 -12.26 7.26
C ALA A 131 2.14 -12.59 8.74
N ILE A 132 1.12 -11.97 9.32
CA ILE A 132 0.76 -12.05 10.74
C ILE A 132 -0.44 -12.97 10.91
N ASP A 133 -0.49 -13.75 11.99
CA ASP A 133 -1.69 -14.53 12.33
C ASP A 133 -2.94 -13.62 12.36
N GLY A 134 -4.03 -14.08 11.77
CA GLY A 134 -5.24 -13.27 11.63
C GLY A 134 -5.83 -12.81 12.96
N SER A 135 -5.68 -13.61 14.03
CA SER A 135 -6.16 -13.23 15.36
C SER A 135 -5.35 -12.10 15.98
N VAL A 136 -4.07 -11.98 15.63
CA VAL A 136 -3.19 -10.88 16.05
C VAL A 136 -3.39 -9.68 15.14
N PHE A 137 -3.34 -9.87 13.81
CA PHE A 137 -3.47 -8.79 12.83
C PHE A 137 -4.77 -8.01 12.99
N PHE A 138 -5.90 -8.71 13.14
CA PHE A 138 -7.22 -8.09 13.39
C PHE A 138 -7.55 -7.93 14.87
N GLY A 139 -6.63 -8.28 15.76
CA GLY A 139 -6.79 -8.15 17.19
C GLY A 139 -6.86 -6.71 17.68
N GLY A 140 -7.53 -6.51 18.81
CA GLY A 140 -7.66 -5.20 19.46
C GLY A 140 -6.59 -4.93 20.53
N ASP A 141 -5.53 -5.74 20.63
CA ASP A 141 -4.50 -5.55 21.65
C ASP A 141 -3.68 -4.28 21.39
N PRO A 142 -3.80 -3.25 22.23
CA PRO A 142 -3.07 -2.00 22.03
C PRO A 142 -1.57 -2.15 22.27
N GLY A 143 -1.11 -3.21 22.90
CA GLY A 143 0.31 -3.50 23.13
C GLY A 143 0.99 -4.22 21.98
N SER A 144 0.23 -4.76 21.00
CA SER A 144 0.81 -5.49 19.88
C SER A 144 1.18 -4.54 18.72
N PRO A 145 2.44 -4.53 18.27
CA PRO A 145 2.84 -3.76 17.09
C PRO A 145 2.32 -4.38 15.79
N ASP A 146 1.86 -5.64 15.83
CA ASP A 146 1.48 -6.41 14.65
C ASP A 146 0.01 -6.26 14.27
N THR A 147 -0.79 -5.51 15.04
CA THR A 147 -2.17 -5.22 14.68
C THR A 147 -2.25 -4.13 13.62
N PHE A 148 -3.12 -4.31 12.60
CA PHE A 148 -3.34 -3.32 11.55
C PHE A 148 -3.77 -1.94 12.11
N GLN A 149 -4.41 -1.90 13.26
CA GLN A 149 -4.85 -0.66 13.91
C GLN A 149 -3.69 0.21 14.42
N ARG A 150 -2.53 -0.39 14.65
CA ARG A 150 -1.33 0.32 15.10
C ARG A 150 -0.54 0.92 13.97
N PHE A 151 -0.61 0.32 12.79
CA PHE A 151 0.05 0.77 11.58
C PHE A 151 1.56 1.04 11.77
N TYR A 152 2.27 0.06 12.31
CA TYR A 152 3.73 0.13 12.42
C TYR A 152 4.45 -0.29 11.13
N ALA A 153 3.75 -0.98 10.23
CA ALA A 153 4.23 -1.26 8.89
C ALA A 153 4.06 -0.03 7.99
N ASP A 154 4.86 0.07 6.93
CA ASP A 154 4.75 1.15 5.95
C ASP A 154 3.53 0.96 5.05
N VAL A 155 3.23 -0.29 4.69
CA VAL A 155 2.08 -0.67 3.87
C VAL A 155 1.37 -1.88 4.49
N GLU A 156 0.06 -1.82 4.54
CA GLU A 156 -0.78 -2.92 5.01
C GLU A 156 -1.85 -3.29 3.98
N MET A 157 -2.06 -4.60 3.83
CA MET A 157 -3.10 -5.13 2.94
C MET A 157 -4.09 -5.99 3.71
N TYR A 158 -5.36 -5.65 3.59
CA TYR A 158 -6.45 -6.44 4.14
C TYR A 158 -7.74 -6.20 3.35
N ALA A 159 -8.68 -7.14 3.45
CA ALA A 159 -10.02 -6.94 2.91
C ALA A 159 -10.83 -6.06 3.85
N ASN A 160 -11.50 -5.06 3.30
CA ASN A 160 -12.42 -4.22 4.03
C ASN A 160 -13.78 -4.21 3.33
N THR A 161 -14.83 -4.12 4.13
CA THR A 161 -16.21 -3.99 3.65
C THR A 161 -16.86 -2.82 4.37
N PHE A 162 -17.66 -2.05 3.65
CA PHE A 162 -18.51 -1.09 4.31
C PHE A 162 -19.96 -1.58 4.33
N ASN A 163 -20.64 -1.34 5.43
CA ASN A 163 -22.02 -1.74 5.63
C ASN A 163 -22.97 -0.62 5.17
N GLY A 164 -23.96 -0.98 4.39
CA GLY A 164 -24.95 -0.04 3.89
C GLY A 164 -24.57 0.59 2.54
N THR A 165 -25.36 1.58 2.14
CA THR A 165 -25.22 2.26 0.83
C THR A 165 -24.51 3.62 0.96
N ASP A 166 -24.34 4.14 2.18
CA ASP A 166 -23.65 5.39 2.44
C ASP A 166 -22.19 5.10 2.84
N PRO A 167 -21.20 5.60 2.08
CA PRO A 167 -19.78 5.35 2.34
C PRO A 167 -19.22 6.21 3.48
N GLN A 168 -20.00 7.07 4.15
CA GLN A 168 -19.51 8.02 5.15
C GLN A 168 -18.72 7.34 6.27
N ALA A 169 -19.25 6.25 6.84
CA ALA A 169 -18.58 5.53 7.93
C ALA A 169 -17.26 4.87 7.47
N TYR A 170 -17.25 4.35 6.25
CA TYR A 170 -16.06 3.79 5.64
C TYR A 170 -14.98 4.85 5.40
N LEU A 171 -15.37 5.99 4.82
CA LEU A 171 -14.47 7.10 4.51
C LEU A 171 -13.96 7.82 5.77
N ALA A 172 -14.65 7.69 6.90
CA ALA A 172 -14.22 8.31 8.15
C ALA A 172 -12.82 7.86 8.60
N ALA A 173 -12.41 6.62 8.27
CA ALA A 173 -11.09 6.09 8.56
C ALA A 173 -9.95 6.79 7.76
N TYR A 174 -10.27 7.47 6.67
CA TYR A 174 -9.32 8.13 5.77
C TYR A 174 -9.34 9.66 5.90
N ARG A 175 -10.07 10.19 6.88
CA ARG A 175 -10.11 11.64 7.13
C ARG A 175 -8.91 12.05 7.99
N CYS A 176 -8.26 13.13 7.59
CA CYS A 176 -7.34 13.84 8.48
C CYS A 176 -8.14 14.43 9.63
N GLY A 177 -7.75 14.12 10.85
CA GLY A 177 -8.37 14.61 12.09
C GLY A 177 -8.01 16.05 12.39
#